data_94185a2de8061b110158fa354e96cf47
#
_entry.id   94185a2de8061b110158fa354e96cf47
#
_cell.length_a   1.000
_cell.length_b   1.000
_cell.length_c   1.000
_cell.angle_alpha   90.00
_cell.angle_beta   90.00
_cell.angle_gamma   90.00
#
_symmetry.space_group_name_H-M   'P 1'
#
loop_
_entity.id
_entity.type
_entity.pdbx_description
1 polymer ?
#
loop_
_entity_poly.entity_id
_entity_poly.type
_entity_poly.pdbx_seq_one_letter_code
_entity_poly.pdbx_strand_id
1 'polypeptide(L)' 'MNWDQIEGKWKQLKGSLKEQWGKMTDDDFDQVEGKRDRFLGKLQERYGYTKEKAEQELDEWMRTGSQPTARTSSGS' A
#
# COMPACT_ATOMS: atom_id res chain seq x y z
N MET A 1 3.57 -11.90 2.68
CA MET A 1 4.37 -11.07 1.79
C MET A 1 5.19 -10.09 2.60
N ASN A 2 6.43 -9.87 2.24
CA ASN A 2 7.22 -8.89 2.96
C ASN A 2 7.61 -7.76 2.02
N TRP A 3 8.22 -6.72 2.56
CA TRP A 3 8.51 -5.56 1.76
C TRP A 3 9.53 -5.82 0.66
N ASP A 4 10.51 -6.69 0.91
CA ASP A 4 11.49 -7.00 -0.12
C ASP A 4 10.81 -7.55 -1.37
N GLN A 5 9.80 -8.37 -1.20
CA GLN A 5 9.05 -8.89 -2.32
C GLN A 5 8.29 -7.78 -3.02
N ILE A 6 7.73 -6.88 -2.27
CA ILE A 6 6.99 -5.75 -2.83
C ILE A 6 7.93 -4.88 -3.65
N GLU A 7 9.10 -4.58 -3.11
CA GLU A 7 10.06 -3.76 -3.82
C GLU A 7 10.49 -4.44 -5.11
N GLY A 8 10.76 -5.73 -5.07
CA GLY A 8 11.19 -6.44 -6.25
C GLY A 8 10.13 -6.53 -7.32
N LYS A 9 8.85 -6.43 -6.94
CA LYS A 9 7.75 -6.50 -7.89
C LYS A 9 7.01 -5.18 -7.99
N TRP A 10 7.72 -4.08 -7.75
CA TRP A 10 7.06 -2.79 -7.62
C TRP A 10 6.17 -2.45 -8.80
N LYS A 11 6.66 -2.64 -10.01
CA LYS A 11 5.88 -2.30 -11.18
C LYS A 11 4.61 -3.13 -11.28
N GLN A 12 4.69 -4.39 -10.87
CA GLN A 12 3.52 -5.25 -10.94
C GLN A 12 2.53 -4.91 -9.84
N LEU A 13 3.03 -4.53 -8.68
CA LEU A 13 2.17 -4.30 -7.54
C LEU A 13 1.59 -2.90 -7.48
N LYS A 14 2.12 -1.98 -8.28
CA LYS A 14 1.62 -0.60 -8.26
C LYS A 14 0.11 -0.55 -8.46
N GLY A 15 -0.40 -1.33 -9.38
CA GLY A 15 -1.82 -1.32 -9.66
C GLY A 15 -2.66 -1.72 -8.44
N SER A 16 -2.23 -2.79 -7.77
CA SER A 16 -2.95 -3.25 -6.59
C SER A 16 -2.86 -2.25 -5.47
N LEU A 17 -1.69 -1.65 -5.30
CA LEU A 17 -1.52 -0.65 -4.27
C LEU A 17 -2.37 0.57 -4.55
N LYS A 18 -2.49 0.95 -5.80
CA LYS A 18 -3.30 2.09 -6.16
C LYS A 18 -4.76 1.82 -5.93
N GLU A 19 -5.20 0.58 -6.11
CA GLU A 19 -6.57 0.22 -5.82
C GLU A 19 -6.86 0.34 -4.33
N GLN A 20 -5.90 -0.07 -3.52
CA GLN A 20 -6.07 -0.02 -2.08
C GLN A 20 -6.01 1.42 -1.57
N TRP A 21 -5.12 2.22 -2.11
CA TRP A 21 -4.92 3.59 -1.68
C TRP A 21 -5.14 4.53 -2.85
N GLY A 22 -6.40 4.72 -3.20
CA GLY A 22 -6.77 5.47 -4.39
C GLY A 22 -6.44 6.95 -4.35
N LYS A 23 -6.18 7.50 -3.17
CA LYS A 23 -5.81 8.91 -3.11
C LYS A 23 -4.40 9.17 -3.58
N MET A 24 -3.58 8.13 -3.68
CA MET A 24 -2.24 8.29 -4.21
C MET A 24 -2.28 8.21 -5.73
N THR A 25 -1.46 9.02 -6.37
CA THR A 25 -1.43 9.07 -7.82
C THR A 25 -0.30 8.21 -8.36
N ASP A 26 -0.29 8.01 -9.65
CA ASP A 26 0.80 7.27 -10.29
C ASP A 26 2.14 7.94 -10.01
N ASP A 27 2.16 9.28 -10.01
CA ASP A 27 3.38 10.01 -9.70
C ASP A 27 3.85 9.71 -8.29
N ASP A 28 2.91 9.59 -7.35
CA ASP A 28 3.30 9.25 -5.98
C ASP A 28 3.99 7.91 -5.94
N PHE A 29 3.43 6.93 -6.64
CA PHE A 29 4.04 5.61 -6.66
C PHE A 29 5.40 5.63 -7.36
N ASP A 30 5.54 6.43 -8.40
CA ASP A 30 6.83 6.56 -9.06
C ASP A 30 7.87 7.17 -8.13
N GLN A 31 7.46 8.14 -7.32
CA GLN A 31 8.38 8.76 -6.38
C GLN A 31 8.79 7.81 -5.27
N VAL A 32 7.90 6.90 -4.90
CA VAL A 32 8.21 5.92 -3.88
C VAL A 32 9.30 4.97 -4.35
N GLU A 33 9.27 4.58 -5.59
CA GLU A 33 10.29 3.72 -6.18
C GLU A 33 10.54 2.45 -5.37
N GLY A 34 9.49 1.91 -4.78
CA GLY A 34 9.61 0.70 -4.01
C GLY A 34 10.23 0.87 -2.64
N LYS A 35 10.42 2.10 -2.17
CA LYS A 35 11.01 2.33 -0.86
C LYS A 35 9.92 2.45 0.19
N ARG A 36 10.02 1.62 1.22
CA ARG A 36 8.99 1.58 2.25
C ARG A 36 8.81 2.93 2.95
N ASP A 37 9.92 3.57 3.29
CA ASP A 37 9.84 4.85 3.98
C ASP A 37 9.11 5.89 3.15
N ARG A 38 9.38 5.90 1.85
CA ARG A 38 8.72 6.86 0.99
C ARG A 38 7.24 6.56 0.85
N PHE A 39 6.90 5.27 0.80
CA PHE A 39 5.50 4.88 0.70
C PHE A 39 4.75 5.33 1.94
N LEU A 40 5.32 5.09 3.12
CA LEU A 40 4.67 5.51 4.34
C LEU A 40 4.53 7.03 4.38
N GLY A 41 5.53 7.75 3.91
CA GLY A 41 5.46 9.20 3.85
C GLY A 41 4.31 9.67 2.97
N LYS A 42 4.11 8.99 1.85
CA LYS A 42 3.00 9.36 0.97
C LYS A 42 1.65 9.07 1.61
N LEU A 43 1.55 7.96 2.34
CA LEU A 43 0.31 7.67 3.05
C LEU A 43 0.00 8.75 4.07
N GLN A 44 1.02 9.21 4.79
CA GLN A 44 0.83 10.27 5.75
C GLN A 44 0.39 11.56 5.06
N GLU A 45 0.99 11.82 3.91
CA GLU A 45 0.71 13.04 3.18
C GLU A 45 -0.69 13.04 2.59
N ARG A 46 -1.07 11.96 1.97
CA ARG A 46 -2.34 11.92 1.24
C ARG A 46 -3.55 11.62 2.14
N TYR A 47 -3.33 10.86 3.21
CA TYR A 47 -4.43 10.44 4.07
C TYR A 47 -4.42 11.12 5.43
N GLY A 48 -3.35 11.85 5.75
CA GLY A 48 -3.25 12.47 7.05
C GLY A 48 -2.99 11.47 8.17
N TYR A 49 -2.48 10.31 7.84
CA TYR A 49 -2.20 9.30 8.85
C TYR A 49 -1.00 9.69 9.70
N THR A 50 -0.99 9.19 10.94
CA THR A 50 0.24 9.22 11.71
C THR A 50 1.13 8.12 11.14
N LYS A 51 2.40 8.14 11.53
CA LYS A 51 3.31 7.11 11.04
C LYS A 51 2.83 5.73 11.46
N GLU A 52 2.35 5.62 12.69
CA GLU A 52 1.87 4.34 13.20
C GLU A 52 0.68 3.86 12.40
N LYS A 53 -0.24 4.76 12.09
CA LYS A 53 -1.41 4.38 11.33
C LYS A 53 -1.03 3.92 9.94
N ALA A 54 -0.11 4.64 9.30
CA ALA A 54 0.34 4.25 7.98
C ALA A 54 0.98 2.86 8.00
N GLU A 55 1.78 2.59 9.02
CA GLU A 55 2.41 1.28 9.14
C GLU A 55 1.37 0.19 9.36
N GLN A 56 0.36 0.46 10.16
CA GLN A 56 -0.69 -0.51 10.39
C GLN A 56 -1.44 -0.84 9.11
N GLU A 57 -1.76 0.17 8.33
CA GLU A 57 -2.48 -0.04 7.08
C GLU A 57 -1.65 -0.88 6.11
N LEU A 58 -0.37 -0.57 6.04
CA LEU A 58 0.49 -1.31 5.15
C LEU A 58 0.67 -2.75 5.61
N ASP A 59 0.84 -2.94 6.92
CA ASP A 59 1.01 -4.29 7.46
C ASP A 59 -0.24 -5.13 7.21
N GLU A 60 -1.40 -4.55 7.36
CA GLU A 60 -2.62 -5.28 7.10
C GLU A 60 -2.73 -5.70 5.65
N TRP A 61 -2.38 -4.78 4.76
CA TRP A 61 -2.43 -5.11 3.34
C TRP A 61 -1.46 -6.25 3.01
N MET A 62 -0.26 -6.19 3.59
CA MET A 62 0.72 -7.23 3.34
C MET A 62 0.26 -8.57 3.91
N ARG A 63 -0.42 -8.53 5.04
CA ARG A 63 -0.87 -9.75 5.70
C ARG A 63 -2.00 -10.41 4.93
N THR A 64 -2.87 -9.61 4.33
CA THR A 64 -3.99 -10.16 3.59
C THR A 64 -3.61 -10.54 2.18
N GLY A 65 -2.39 -10.32 1.77
CA GLY A 65 -1.96 -10.71 0.44
C GLY A 65 -2.57 -9.87 -0.65
N SER A 66 -2.91 -8.66 -0.35
CA SER A 66 -3.54 -7.74 -1.30
C SER A 66 -4.84 -8.27 -1.84
N GLN A 67 -5.64 -8.84 -1.01
CA GLN A 67 -6.94 -9.31 -1.40
C GLN A 67 -7.99 -8.45 -0.74
N PRO A 68 -8.14 -7.22 -1.17
CA PRO A 68 -9.06 -6.33 -0.48
C PRO A 68 -10.48 -6.79 -0.51
N THR A 69 -10.85 -7.52 -1.50
CA THR A 69 -12.22 -7.95 -1.57
C THR A 69 -12.52 -9.17 -0.78
N ALA A 70 -11.52 -9.78 -0.32
CA ALA A 70 -11.75 -10.99 0.41
C ALA A 70 -12.72 -10.78 1.51
N ARG A 71 -12.57 -9.73 2.21
CA ARG A 71 -13.41 -9.53 3.32
C ARG A 71 -14.79 -9.27 2.92
N THR A 72 -14.95 -8.76 1.82
CA THR A 72 -16.25 -8.49 1.40
C THR A 72 -17.04 -9.69 1.35
N SER A 73 -16.48 -10.66 0.84
CA SER A 73 -17.23 -11.81 0.71
C SER A 73 -17.71 -12.18 2.04
N SER A 74 -16.97 -11.89 2.95
CA SER A 74 -17.40 -12.30 4.18
C SER A 74 -18.61 -11.69 4.50
N GLY A 75 -18.71 -10.61 4.12
CA GLY A 75 -19.90 -10.04 4.39
C GLY A 75 -20.82 -11.02 4.07
N SER A 76 -20.48 -11.65 3.39
CA SER A 76 -21.37 -12.51 3.12
C SER A 76 -21.41 -13.50 3.73
#